data_703d776e9ba35303526891034c7d8bd7
#
_entry.id   703d776e9ba35303526891034c7d8bd7
#
_cell.length_a   1.000
_cell.length_b   1.000
_cell.length_c   1.000
_cell.angle_alpha   90.00
_cell.angle_beta   90.00
_cell.angle_gamma   90.00
#
_symmetry.space_group_name_H-M   'P 1'
#
loop_
_entity.id
_entity.type
_entity.pdbx_description
1 polymer ?
#
loop_
_entity_poly.entity_id
_entity_poly.type
_entity_poly.pdbx_seq_one_letter_code
_entity_poly.pdbx_strand_id
1 'polypeptide(L)'
;MVNKEVELKKTLLGILGEKIVAKYLRDRGHIVNESLYMFDSSKDMEVDGQYVEVKTQTPFLIHDSFAVSINQMNKIQNSHRVYWVSVPPSKVNDVLAGYVFEMDPKIATSFLYRLKTGREVMCFKRNQDGMKIVHQIKDQKLLSHLQELSTSYM
;
A
#
# COMPACT_ATOMS: atom_id res chain seq x y z
N MET A 1 -23.21 7.40 -7.23
CA MET A 1 -22.43 8.51 -7.82
C MET A 1 -21.06 8.56 -7.16
N VAL A 2 -20.02 8.57 -7.96
CA VAL A 2 -18.65 8.65 -7.43
C VAL A 2 -18.35 10.08 -7.02
N ASN A 3 -17.85 10.28 -5.80
CA ASN A 3 -17.40 11.58 -5.32
C ASN A 3 -16.01 11.86 -5.90
N LYS A 4 -15.93 12.85 -6.78
CA LYS A 4 -14.69 13.23 -7.45
C LYS A 4 -13.57 13.65 -6.48
N GLU A 5 -13.93 14.29 -5.39
CA GLU A 5 -12.97 14.71 -4.37
C GLU A 5 -12.34 13.49 -3.67
N VAL A 6 -13.16 12.49 -3.33
CA VAL A 6 -12.69 11.25 -2.72
C VAL A 6 -11.76 10.51 -3.67
N GLU A 7 -12.14 10.42 -4.95
CA GLU A 7 -11.30 9.75 -5.97
C GLU A 7 -9.97 10.47 -6.17
N LEU A 8 -9.98 11.81 -6.15
CA LEU A 8 -8.74 12.58 -6.25
C LEU A 8 -7.82 12.31 -5.06
N LYS A 9 -8.37 12.28 -3.85
CA LYS A 9 -7.58 11.98 -2.63
C LYS A 9 -6.99 10.58 -2.67
N LYS A 10 -7.74 9.59 -3.16
CA LYS A 10 -7.24 8.23 -3.39
C LYS A 10 -6.04 8.23 -4.33
N THR A 11 -6.16 8.92 -5.44
CA THR A 11 -5.09 9.02 -6.44
C THR A 11 -3.85 9.66 -5.84
N LEU A 12 -4.02 10.76 -5.11
CA LEU A 12 -2.91 11.45 -4.44
C LEU A 12 -2.25 10.57 -3.38
N LEU A 13 -3.02 9.82 -2.62
CA LEU A 13 -2.50 8.89 -1.62
C LEU A 13 -1.60 7.84 -2.29
N GLY A 14 -2.07 7.26 -3.39
CA GLY A 14 -1.30 6.28 -4.15
C GLY A 14 0.00 6.87 -4.70
N ILE A 15 -0.06 8.07 -5.25
CA ILE A 15 1.13 8.76 -5.78
C ILE A 15 2.15 9.00 -4.68
N LEU A 16 1.71 9.47 -3.51
CA LEU A 16 2.62 9.70 -2.39
C LEU A 16 3.28 8.42 -1.93
N GLY A 17 2.52 7.33 -1.83
CA GLY A 17 3.07 6.02 -1.46
C GLY A 17 4.12 5.54 -2.45
N GLU A 18 3.85 5.67 -3.74
CA GLU A 18 4.82 5.32 -4.79
C GLU A 18 6.10 6.16 -4.67
N LYS A 19 5.97 7.47 -4.41
CA LYS A 19 7.12 8.36 -4.25
C LYS A 19 7.97 7.96 -3.03
N ILE A 20 7.34 7.60 -1.94
CA ILE A 20 8.02 7.14 -0.72
C ILE A 20 8.83 5.88 -1.02
N VAL A 21 8.21 4.89 -1.65
CA VAL A 21 8.86 3.63 -1.98
C VAL A 21 9.98 3.84 -3.01
N ALA A 22 9.73 4.64 -4.04
CA ALA A 22 10.74 4.94 -5.06
C ALA A 22 11.98 5.58 -4.44
N LYS A 23 11.80 6.55 -3.55
CA LYS A 23 12.91 7.20 -2.86
C LYS A 23 13.69 6.21 -2.00
N TYR A 24 12.98 5.38 -1.22
CA TYR A 24 13.59 4.35 -0.39
C TYR A 24 14.48 3.42 -1.23
N LEU A 25 13.97 2.95 -2.38
CA LEU A 25 14.68 2.04 -3.25
C LEU A 25 15.87 2.70 -3.94
N ARG A 26 15.69 3.94 -4.43
CA ARG A 26 16.78 4.70 -5.06
C ARG A 26 17.91 5.00 -4.09
N ASP A 27 17.57 5.32 -2.84
CA ASP A 27 18.56 5.57 -1.79
C ASP A 27 19.40 4.33 -1.49
N ARG A 28 18.90 3.13 -1.83
CA ARG A 28 19.61 1.87 -1.69
C ARG A 28 20.29 1.41 -2.97
N GLY A 29 20.31 2.24 -4.00
CA GLY A 29 21.04 1.96 -5.23
C GLY A 29 20.24 1.25 -6.31
N HIS A 30 18.93 1.08 -6.13
CA HIS A 30 18.08 0.47 -7.16
C HIS A 30 17.75 1.46 -8.27
N ILE A 31 17.60 0.94 -9.48
CA ILE A 31 17.10 1.71 -10.62
C ILE A 31 15.58 1.60 -10.61
N VAL A 32 14.91 2.72 -10.41
CA VAL A 32 13.45 2.76 -10.28
C VAL A 32 12.87 3.60 -11.41
N ASN A 33 11.97 2.99 -12.17
CA ASN A 33 11.17 3.67 -13.19
C ASN A 33 9.73 3.72 -12.69
N GLU A 34 9.25 4.92 -12.38
CA GLU A 34 7.87 5.11 -11.94
C GLU A 34 6.94 5.17 -13.16
N SER A 35 5.65 4.88 -12.95
CA SER A 35 4.66 5.02 -14.00
C SER A 35 4.61 6.45 -14.50
N LEU A 36 4.60 6.62 -15.83
CA LEU A 36 4.52 7.92 -16.47
C LEU A 36 3.11 8.49 -16.44
N TYR A 37 2.12 7.65 -16.18
CA TYR A 37 0.71 8.05 -16.23
C TYR A 37 0.07 7.86 -14.85
N MET A 38 -0.50 8.94 -14.33
CA MET A 38 -1.15 9.00 -13.02
C MET A 38 -2.19 7.90 -12.84
N PHE A 39 -2.88 7.52 -13.89
CA PHE A 39 -3.99 6.56 -13.84
C PHE A 39 -3.63 5.21 -14.47
N ASP A 40 -2.35 4.93 -14.67
CA ASP A 40 -1.92 3.64 -15.20
C ASP A 40 -2.10 2.57 -14.12
N SER A 41 -3.12 1.75 -14.29
CA SER A 41 -3.44 0.68 -13.34
C SER A 41 -2.71 -0.63 -13.64
N SER A 42 -1.98 -0.71 -14.76
CA SER A 42 -1.32 -1.95 -15.16
C SER A 42 0.02 -2.15 -14.46
N LYS A 43 0.71 -1.06 -14.11
CA LYS A 43 2.02 -1.11 -13.47
C LYS A 43 2.19 0.08 -12.53
N ASP A 44 2.69 -0.16 -11.32
CA ASP A 44 3.05 0.90 -10.40
C ASP A 44 4.47 1.38 -10.65
N MET A 45 5.44 0.46 -10.73
CA MET A 45 6.81 0.82 -11.06
C MET A 45 7.62 -0.40 -11.46
N GLU A 46 8.77 -0.14 -12.09
CA GLU A 46 9.78 -1.16 -12.34
C GLU A 46 11.00 -0.88 -11.46
N VAL A 47 11.52 -1.90 -10.84
CA VAL A 47 12.72 -1.82 -10.01
C VAL A 47 13.72 -2.82 -10.57
N ASP A 48 14.85 -2.32 -11.07
CA ASP A 48 15.89 -3.14 -11.70
C ASP A 48 15.31 -4.05 -12.79
N GLY A 49 14.34 -3.52 -13.55
CA GLY A 49 13.71 -4.24 -14.65
C GLY A 49 12.56 -5.15 -14.26
N GLN A 50 12.22 -5.25 -12.97
CA GLN A 50 11.14 -6.11 -12.50
C GLN A 50 9.96 -5.28 -12.01
N TYR A 51 8.76 -5.80 -12.29
CA TYR A 51 7.52 -5.12 -11.88
C TYR A 51 7.31 -5.21 -10.37
N VAL A 52 6.99 -4.08 -9.77
CA VAL A 52 6.73 -3.93 -8.33
C VAL A 52 5.40 -3.21 -8.12
N GLU A 53 4.58 -3.74 -7.22
CA GLU A 53 3.30 -3.14 -6.84
C GLU A 53 3.47 -2.35 -5.55
N VAL A 54 2.84 -1.17 -5.48
CA VAL A 54 2.83 -0.35 -4.25
C VAL A 54 1.39 -0.12 -3.82
N LYS A 55 1.10 -0.39 -2.56
CA LYS A 55 -0.20 -0.15 -1.94
C LYS A 55 -0.02 0.76 -0.73
N THR A 56 -0.87 1.76 -0.63
CA THR A 56 -0.82 2.76 0.44
C THR A 56 -2.18 2.82 1.10
N GLN A 57 -2.28 2.39 2.35
CA GLN A 57 -3.56 2.28 3.03
C GLN A 57 -3.42 2.23 4.55
N THR A 58 -4.51 2.55 5.22
CA THR A 58 -4.66 2.27 6.64
C THR A 58 -4.98 0.78 6.80
N PRO A 59 -4.27 0.04 7.66
CA PRO A 59 -4.53 -1.39 7.82
C PRO A 59 -5.81 -1.67 8.61
N PHE A 60 -6.31 -2.90 8.50
CA PHE A 60 -7.36 -3.42 9.37
C PHE A 60 -6.71 -3.92 10.66
N LEU A 61 -6.79 -3.13 11.73
CA LEU A 61 -6.11 -3.45 12.98
C LEU A 61 -6.64 -4.70 13.67
N ILE A 62 -7.94 -5.01 13.53
CA ILE A 62 -8.55 -6.20 14.11
C ILE A 62 -7.83 -7.46 13.64
N HIS A 63 -7.45 -7.49 12.37
CA HIS A 63 -6.77 -8.64 11.77
C HIS A 63 -5.27 -8.42 11.62
N ASP A 64 -4.77 -7.24 11.96
CA ASP A 64 -3.39 -6.84 11.73
C ASP A 64 -2.98 -7.10 10.27
N SER A 65 -3.78 -6.58 9.33
CA SER A 65 -3.62 -6.91 7.92
C SER A 65 -3.84 -5.71 7.00
N PHE A 66 -3.23 -5.80 5.83
CA PHE A 66 -3.58 -4.97 4.69
C PHE A 66 -4.61 -5.70 3.84
N ALA A 67 -5.37 -4.97 3.04
CA ALA A 67 -6.42 -5.57 2.23
C ALA A 67 -6.43 -5.04 0.81
N VAL A 68 -6.83 -5.90 -0.11
CA VAL A 68 -7.06 -5.52 -1.52
C VAL A 68 -8.36 -6.14 -1.98
N SER A 69 -8.99 -5.52 -2.98
CA SER A 69 -10.14 -6.13 -3.64
C SER A 69 -9.68 -7.40 -4.39
N ILE A 70 -10.62 -8.34 -4.55
CA ILE A 70 -10.30 -9.65 -5.15
C ILE A 70 -9.71 -9.49 -6.55
N ASN A 71 -10.20 -8.54 -7.33
CA ASN A 71 -9.71 -8.30 -8.68
C ASN A 71 -8.27 -7.78 -8.75
N GLN A 72 -7.67 -7.39 -7.63
CA GLN A 72 -6.27 -6.98 -7.55
C GLN A 72 -5.31 -8.16 -7.32
N MET A 73 -5.82 -9.32 -6.96
CA MET A 73 -4.97 -10.47 -6.59
C MET A 73 -4.05 -10.92 -7.72
N ASN A 74 -4.54 -10.91 -8.96
CA ASN A 74 -3.73 -11.29 -10.11
C ASN A 74 -2.49 -10.39 -10.24
N LYS A 75 -2.70 -9.09 -10.06
CA LYS A 75 -1.66 -8.09 -10.13
C LYS A 75 -0.63 -8.27 -9.00
N ILE A 76 -1.12 -8.54 -7.80
CA ILE A 76 -0.28 -8.80 -6.63
C ILE A 76 0.57 -10.05 -6.83
N GLN A 77 -0.04 -11.15 -7.25
CA GLN A 77 0.63 -12.43 -7.41
C GLN A 77 1.67 -12.43 -8.52
N ASN A 78 1.50 -11.57 -9.52
CA ASN A 78 2.43 -11.47 -10.65
C ASN A 78 3.52 -10.42 -10.44
N SER A 79 3.53 -9.75 -9.30
CA SER A 79 4.56 -8.77 -8.95
C SER A 79 5.80 -9.49 -8.41
N HIS A 80 6.97 -8.93 -8.68
CA HIS A 80 8.21 -9.41 -8.08
C HIS A 80 8.21 -9.15 -6.57
N ARG A 81 7.76 -7.96 -6.17
CA ARG A 81 7.57 -7.55 -4.78
C ARG A 81 6.37 -6.63 -4.67
N VAL A 82 5.78 -6.61 -3.50
CA VAL A 82 4.71 -5.65 -3.15
C VAL A 82 5.18 -4.84 -1.96
N TYR A 83 5.08 -3.52 -2.06
CA TYR A 83 5.37 -2.63 -0.94
C TYR A 83 4.08 -2.06 -0.40
N TRP A 84 3.93 -2.15 0.91
CA TRP A 84 2.76 -1.63 1.62
C TRP A 84 3.20 -0.46 2.49
N VAL A 85 2.62 0.71 2.24
CA VAL A 85 2.83 1.88 3.09
C VAL A 85 1.71 1.93 4.10
N SER A 86 2.04 1.73 5.38
CA SER A 86 1.04 1.66 6.45
C SER A 86 0.69 3.06 6.94
N VAL A 87 -0.49 3.53 6.57
CA VAL A 87 -0.96 4.88 6.90
C VAL A 87 -1.48 4.91 8.33
N PRO A 88 -1.10 5.92 9.14
CA PRO A 88 -1.61 6.03 10.51
C PRO A 88 -3.13 6.15 10.55
N PRO A 89 -3.82 5.33 11.37
CA PRO A 89 -5.26 5.49 11.57
C PRO A 89 -5.56 6.76 12.37
N SER A 90 -6.75 7.31 12.17
CA SER A 90 -7.13 8.59 12.80
C SER A 90 -7.64 8.47 14.23
N LYS A 91 -8.22 7.32 14.59
CA LYS A 91 -8.96 7.17 15.85
C LYS A 91 -8.34 6.22 16.85
N VAL A 92 -7.40 5.41 16.42
CA VAL A 92 -6.73 4.42 17.25
C VAL A 92 -5.22 4.51 17.03
N ASN A 93 -4.45 4.02 17.99
CA ASN A 93 -3.01 4.00 17.88
C ASN A 93 -2.54 2.70 17.21
N ASP A 94 -1.67 2.82 16.24
CA ASP A 94 -1.03 1.68 15.57
C ASP A 94 0.49 1.85 15.71
N VAL A 95 1.12 0.94 16.43
CA VAL A 95 2.57 1.00 16.69
C VAL A 95 3.40 0.83 15.40
N LEU A 96 2.79 0.27 14.36
CA LEU A 96 3.44 0.09 13.04
C LEU A 96 3.03 1.15 12.02
N ALA A 97 2.35 2.20 12.47
CA ALA A 97 1.97 3.32 11.60
C ALA A 97 3.21 3.98 11.01
N GLY A 98 3.17 4.27 9.73
CA GLY A 98 4.27 4.93 9.04
C GLY A 98 5.40 4.01 8.61
N TYR A 99 5.27 2.71 8.88
CA TYR A 99 6.26 1.75 8.38
C TYR A 99 5.93 1.32 6.96
N VAL A 100 6.98 1.02 6.19
CA VAL A 100 6.87 0.43 4.87
C VAL A 100 7.24 -1.04 4.97
N PHE A 101 6.36 -1.88 4.45
CA PHE A 101 6.55 -3.34 4.43
C PHE A 101 6.87 -3.79 3.02
N GLU A 102 7.81 -4.73 2.91
CA GLU A 102 8.10 -5.42 1.66
C GLU A 102 7.54 -6.84 1.75
N MET A 103 6.76 -7.21 0.74
CA MET A 103 6.15 -8.53 0.69
C MET A 103 6.65 -9.32 -0.52
N ASP A 104 7.01 -10.57 -0.27
CA ASP A 104 7.23 -11.54 -1.34
C ASP A 104 5.91 -12.26 -1.59
N PRO A 105 5.24 -12.00 -2.73
CA PRO A 105 3.92 -12.59 -2.99
C PRO A 105 3.96 -14.10 -3.21
N LYS A 106 5.13 -14.69 -3.40
CA LYS A 106 5.27 -16.15 -3.52
C LYS A 106 5.27 -16.84 -2.16
N ILE A 107 5.59 -16.11 -1.09
CA ILE A 107 5.69 -16.65 0.26
C ILE A 107 4.49 -16.24 1.10
N ALA A 108 4.10 -14.97 1.04
CA ALA A 108 2.99 -14.44 1.85
C ALA A 108 1.66 -15.09 1.47
N THR A 109 0.84 -15.35 2.48
CA THR A 109 -0.49 -15.92 2.30
C THR A 109 -1.56 -14.89 2.58
N SER A 110 -2.74 -15.09 2.00
CA SER A 110 -3.88 -14.20 2.17
C SER A 110 -5.10 -14.99 2.62
N PHE A 111 -6.07 -14.27 3.19
CA PHE A 111 -7.36 -14.87 3.54
C PHE A 111 -8.50 -13.96 3.12
N LEU A 112 -9.65 -14.59 2.82
CA LEU A 112 -10.85 -13.88 2.41
C LEU A 112 -11.53 -13.28 3.63
N TYR A 113 -11.95 -12.02 3.53
CA TYR A 113 -12.73 -11.35 4.56
C TYR A 113 -13.92 -10.63 3.93
N ARG A 114 -15.09 -10.76 4.53
CA ARG A 114 -16.29 -10.08 4.07
C ARG A 114 -16.57 -8.87 4.94
N LEU A 115 -16.66 -7.70 4.32
CA LEU A 115 -17.02 -6.46 5.00
C LEU A 115 -18.50 -6.46 5.36
N LYS A 116 -18.91 -5.58 6.28
CA LYS A 116 -20.31 -5.42 6.66
C LYS A 116 -21.22 -5.07 5.48
N THR A 117 -20.65 -4.40 4.47
CA THR A 117 -21.37 -4.06 3.23
C THR A 117 -21.64 -5.26 2.34
N GLY A 118 -21.06 -6.43 2.65
CA GLY A 118 -21.11 -7.63 1.81
C GLY A 118 -19.95 -7.74 0.84
N ARG A 119 -19.17 -6.70 0.66
CA ARG A 119 -17.99 -6.72 -0.21
C ARG A 119 -16.91 -7.64 0.37
N GLU A 120 -16.30 -8.44 -0.50
CA GLU A 120 -15.22 -9.34 -0.12
C GLU A 120 -13.87 -8.76 -0.50
N VAL A 121 -12.89 -8.90 0.40
CA VAL A 121 -11.52 -8.46 0.19
C VAL A 121 -10.55 -9.58 0.57
N MET A 122 -9.35 -9.51 0.01
CA MET A 122 -8.26 -10.40 0.40
C MET A 122 -7.34 -9.67 1.35
N CYS A 123 -7.03 -10.29 2.48
CA CYS A 123 -6.23 -9.70 3.54
C CYS A 123 -4.89 -10.41 3.65
N PHE A 124 -3.83 -9.61 3.84
CA PHE A 124 -2.47 -10.08 4.08
C PHE A 124 -2.03 -9.61 5.47
N LYS A 125 -1.80 -10.54 6.38
CA LYS A 125 -1.33 -10.18 7.72
C LYS A 125 0.04 -9.53 7.65
N ARG A 126 0.24 -8.48 8.45
CA ARG A 126 1.52 -7.78 8.54
C ARG A 126 2.60 -8.63 9.20
N ASN A 127 2.20 -9.53 10.10
CA ASN A 127 3.11 -10.42 10.83
C ASN A 127 3.00 -11.83 10.25
N GLN A 128 3.82 -12.12 9.24
CA GLN A 128 3.88 -13.43 8.61
C GLN A 128 5.17 -13.58 7.82
N ASP A 129 5.51 -14.81 7.46
CA ASP A 129 6.63 -15.08 6.55
C ASP A 129 6.35 -14.43 5.19
N GLY A 130 7.39 -13.87 4.59
CA GLY A 130 7.27 -13.15 3.33
C GLY A 130 6.89 -11.68 3.46
N MET A 131 6.66 -11.20 4.69
CA MET A 131 6.34 -9.81 4.97
C MET A 131 7.37 -9.26 5.96
N LYS A 132 8.06 -8.17 5.61
CA LYS A 132 9.06 -7.56 6.50
C LYS A 132 9.01 -6.05 6.44
N ILE A 133 9.33 -5.42 7.57
CA ILE A 133 9.50 -3.96 7.65
C ILE A 133 10.84 -3.60 7.03
N VAL A 134 10.84 -2.65 6.09
CA VAL A 134 12.05 -2.22 5.39
C VAL A 134 12.39 -0.75 5.60
N HIS A 135 11.40 0.07 6.02
CA HIS A 135 11.60 1.50 6.16
C HIS A 135 10.59 2.09 7.13
N GLN A 136 10.97 3.18 7.79
CA GLN A 136 10.10 3.95 8.66
C GLN A 136 10.04 5.39 8.17
N ILE A 137 8.83 5.90 7.95
CA ILE A 137 8.61 7.30 7.62
C ILE A 137 8.70 8.09 8.93
N LYS A 138 9.67 9.00 9.03
CA LYS A 138 9.88 9.82 10.24
C LYS A 138 9.35 11.24 10.12
N ASP A 139 9.04 11.68 8.90
CA ASP A 139 8.52 13.01 8.65
C ASP A 139 7.06 13.10 9.11
N GLN A 140 6.83 13.81 10.20
CA GLN A 140 5.49 13.92 10.81
C GLN A 140 4.50 14.66 9.91
N LYS A 141 4.97 15.62 9.13
CA LYS A 141 4.11 16.34 8.18
C LYS A 141 3.63 15.41 7.08
N LEU A 142 4.52 14.55 6.58
CA LEU A 142 4.17 13.55 5.58
C LEU A 142 3.17 12.54 6.13
N LEU A 143 3.39 12.04 7.35
CA LEU A 143 2.47 11.10 8.01
C LEU A 143 1.09 11.72 8.20
N SER A 144 1.03 12.96 8.66
CA SER A 144 -0.23 13.68 8.82
C SER A 144 -0.96 13.87 7.49
N HIS A 145 -0.22 14.14 6.43
CA HIS A 145 -0.79 14.30 5.09
C HIS A 145 -1.35 12.98 4.55
N LEU A 146 -0.62 11.89 4.74
CA LEU A 146 -1.10 10.55 4.37
C LEU A 146 -2.39 10.21 5.12
N GLN A 147 -2.42 10.46 6.42
CA GLN A 147 -3.60 10.22 7.26
C GLN A 147 -4.80 11.03 6.77
N GLU A 148 -4.60 12.31 6.48
CA GLU A 148 -5.64 13.20 5.99
C GLU A 148 -6.23 12.71 4.67
N LEU A 149 -5.39 12.29 3.73
CA LEU A 149 -5.84 11.74 2.46
C LEU A 149 -6.58 10.43 2.62
N SER A 150 -6.18 9.61 3.58
CA SER A 150 -6.78 8.31 3.85
C SER A 150 -8.15 8.40 4.52
N THR A 151 -8.31 9.29 5.51
CA THR A 151 -9.56 9.40 6.29
C THR A 151 -10.75 9.87 5.48
N SER A 152 -10.53 10.46 4.32
CA SER A 152 -11.62 10.94 3.46
C SER A 152 -12.47 9.83 2.85
N TYR A 153 -12.08 8.55 3.00
CA TYR A 153 -12.84 7.40 2.49
C TYR A 153 -13.71 6.73 3.55
N MET A 154 -13.49 7.08 4.76
CA MET A 154 -14.17 6.40 5.87
C MET A 154 -15.39 7.14 6.31
#